data_974675a0c9078d44a863b2752f7db040
#
_entry.id   974675a0c9078d44a863b2752f7db040
#
_cell.length_a   1.000
_cell.length_b   1.000
_cell.length_c   1.000
_cell.angle_alpha   90.00
_cell.angle_beta   90.00
_cell.angle_gamma   90.00
#
_symmetry.space_group_name_H-M   'P 1'
#
loop_
_entity.id
_entity.type
_entity.pdbx_description
1 polymer ?
#
loop_
_entity_poly.entity_id
_entity_poly.type
_entity_poly.pdbx_seq_one_letter_code
_entity_poly.pdbx_strand_id
1 'polypeptide(L)'
;MLTALLFLTTLTVASCSGKTQFSSDKWKQGNYHQRYLMLDDFAKNNYIIGWNIDEVTALLGDPDKKDTVYMEIYPPQFGGYILEYYISSQSVYKDVEILRITTNSTSIVTSAEYDSETGTVRSIYKN
;
A
#
# COMPACT_ATOMS: atom_id res chain seq x y z
N MET A 1 43.81 2.17 -22.09
CA MET A 1 43.26 2.02 -21.73
C MET A 1 42.18 1.82 -21.42
N LEU A 2 41.62 1.65 -21.31
CA LEU A 2 40.72 1.51 -20.99
C LEU A 2 39.77 1.06 -20.69
N THR A 3 39.41 0.99 -20.43
CA THR A 3 38.68 0.66 -20.04
C THR A 3 37.59 0.41 -19.77
N ALA A 4 37.06 0.36 -19.71
CA ALA A 4 36.15 0.13 -19.38
C ALA A 4 35.10 -0.03 -19.19
N LEU A 5 34.76 -0.21 -19.16
CA LEU A 5 33.80 -0.30 -18.88
C LEU A 5 32.87 -0.92 -18.82
N LEU A 6 32.51 -1.14 -18.59
CA LEU A 6 31.68 -1.66 -18.48
C LEU A 6 30.67 -1.90 -18.05
N PHE A 7 30.31 -1.91 -17.87
CA PHE A 7 29.43 -2.15 -17.32
C PHE A 7 28.36 -2.44 -17.37
N LEU A 8 28.04 -2.40 -17.42
CA LEU A 8 27.09 -2.55 -17.30
C LEU A 8 26.25 -3.19 -17.22
N THR A 9 25.91 -3.50 -17.14
CA THR A 9 25.19 -4.02 -17.14
C THR A 9 24.24 -4.44 -16.86
N THR A 10 23.78 -4.56 -16.57
CA THR A 10 23.01 -4.94 -16.12
C THR A 10 21.98 -5.25 -16.02
N LEU A 11 21.43 -5.39 -16.11
CA LEU A 11 20.48 -5.55 -16.05
C LEU A 11 19.62 -6.10 -15.77
N THR A 12 19.11 -6.30 -15.51
CA THR A 12 18.39 -6.70 -15.19
C THR A 12 17.38 -7.16 -15.29
N VAL A 13 16.89 -7.45 -15.27
CA VAL A 13 16.01 -7.75 -15.38
C VAL A 13 15.05 -8.28 -15.11
N ALA A 14 14.82 -8.58 -14.89
CA ALA A 14 14.04 -9.16 -14.49
C ALA A 14 12.80 -9.36 -14.32
N SER A 15 12.34 -9.24 -13.88
CA SER A 15 11.01 -9.07 -13.73
C SER A 15 10.13 -9.87 -14.51
N CYS A 16 10.40 -11.05 -14.70
CA CYS A 16 9.51 -11.93 -15.39
C CYS A 16 8.25 -12.24 -14.65
N SER A 17 8.15 -11.90 -13.38
CA SER A 17 7.02 -12.26 -12.54
C SER A 17 5.79 -11.39 -12.73
N GLY A 18 5.86 -10.33 -13.51
CA GLY A 18 4.79 -9.35 -13.60
C GLY A 18 4.65 -8.44 -12.40
N LYS A 19 5.50 -8.61 -11.40
CA LYS A 19 5.50 -7.75 -10.21
C LYS A 19 6.42 -6.57 -10.43
N THR A 20 6.04 -5.45 -9.84
CA THR A 20 6.68 -4.17 -10.09
C THR A 20 7.27 -3.63 -8.81
N GLN A 21 8.43 -3.01 -8.92
CA GLN A 21 9.04 -2.32 -7.81
C GLN A 21 8.16 -1.14 -7.40
N PHE A 22 8.00 -0.96 -6.10
CA PHE A 22 7.19 0.13 -5.57
C PHE A 22 7.82 1.49 -5.92
N SER A 23 6.96 2.40 -6.36
CA SER A 23 7.30 3.80 -6.58
C SER A 23 6.17 4.65 -6.03
N SER A 24 6.50 5.56 -5.11
CA SER A 24 5.54 6.48 -4.52
C SER A 24 4.83 7.30 -5.60
N ASP A 25 5.59 7.83 -6.57
CA ASP A 25 5.01 8.64 -7.64
C ASP A 25 4.02 7.85 -8.49
N LYS A 26 4.37 6.61 -8.83
CA LYS A 26 3.46 5.76 -9.62
C LYS A 26 2.23 5.38 -8.82
N TRP A 27 2.39 5.10 -7.54
CA TRP A 27 1.26 4.80 -6.68
C TRP A 27 0.25 5.95 -6.65
N LYS A 28 0.78 7.16 -6.51
CA LYS A 28 -0.06 8.37 -6.42
C LYS A 28 -0.79 8.69 -7.71
N GLN A 29 -0.37 8.16 -8.85
CA GLN A 29 -1.06 8.34 -10.12
C GLN A 29 -2.44 7.68 -10.13
N GLY A 30 -2.71 6.75 -9.22
CA GLY A 30 -4.03 6.19 -9.03
C GLY A 30 -4.43 5.10 -10.02
N ASN A 31 -3.48 4.47 -10.69
CA ASN A 31 -3.77 3.30 -11.51
C ASN A 31 -3.88 2.09 -10.61
N TYR A 32 -5.08 1.53 -10.47
CA TYR A 32 -5.37 0.49 -9.49
C TYR A 32 -4.61 -0.80 -9.75
N HIS A 33 -4.48 -1.20 -11.01
CA HIS A 33 -3.74 -2.42 -11.33
C HIS A 33 -2.25 -2.25 -11.08
N GLN A 34 -1.69 -1.10 -11.40
CA GLN A 34 -0.29 -0.80 -11.11
C GLN A 34 -0.02 -0.84 -9.61
N ARG A 35 -0.94 -0.32 -8.80
CA ARG A 35 -0.84 -0.41 -7.34
C ARG A 35 -0.80 -1.86 -6.87
N TYR A 36 -1.66 -2.70 -7.45
CA TYR A 36 -1.66 -4.11 -7.12
C TYR A 36 -0.31 -4.75 -7.42
N LEU A 37 0.26 -4.46 -8.60
CA LEU A 37 1.55 -5.02 -9.00
C LEU A 37 2.69 -4.56 -8.10
N MET A 38 2.57 -3.39 -7.47
CA MET A 38 3.57 -2.85 -6.55
C MET A 38 3.39 -3.31 -5.11
N LEU A 39 2.27 -3.93 -4.77
CA LEU A 39 1.90 -4.18 -3.38
C LEU A 39 2.89 -5.07 -2.65
N ASP A 40 3.35 -6.15 -3.28
CA ASP A 40 4.29 -7.08 -2.66
C ASP A 40 5.63 -6.39 -2.35
N ASP A 41 6.14 -5.61 -3.29
CA ASP A 41 7.38 -4.88 -3.08
C ASP A 41 7.22 -3.80 -2.02
N PHE A 42 6.08 -3.13 -2.02
CA PHE A 42 5.76 -2.15 -0.99
C PHE A 42 5.82 -2.81 0.40
N ALA A 43 5.13 -3.92 0.57
CA ALA A 43 5.07 -4.61 1.86
C ALA A 43 6.45 -5.11 2.29
N LYS A 44 7.25 -5.58 1.34
CA LYS A 44 8.58 -6.11 1.63
C LYS A 44 9.54 -5.04 2.13
N ASN A 45 9.44 -3.83 1.59
CA ASN A 45 10.41 -2.78 1.85
C ASN A 45 9.91 -1.68 2.78
N ASN A 46 8.63 -1.69 3.15
CA ASN A 46 8.04 -0.65 3.98
C ASN A 46 7.15 -1.29 5.05
N TYR A 47 7.67 -1.40 6.25
CA TYR A 47 6.87 -1.89 7.37
C TYR A 47 6.24 -0.69 8.06
N ILE A 48 5.01 -0.37 7.68
CA ILE A 48 4.35 0.87 8.12
C ILE A 48 3.65 0.77 9.46
N ILE A 49 3.58 -0.42 10.04
CA ILE A 49 3.01 -0.57 11.39
C ILE A 49 3.85 0.28 12.37
N GLY A 50 3.18 1.14 13.10
CA GLY A 50 3.83 2.08 14.00
C GLY A 50 4.11 3.45 13.38
N TRP A 51 3.87 3.61 12.08
CA TRP A 51 4.03 4.91 11.42
C TRP A 51 2.89 5.85 11.80
N ASN A 52 3.17 7.13 11.77
CA ASN A 52 2.14 8.16 11.87
C ASN A 52 1.39 8.25 10.54
N ILE A 53 0.11 8.61 10.60
CA ILE A 53 -0.73 8.74 9.41
C ILE A 53 -0.13 9.68 8.36
N ASP A 54 0.56 10.75 8.79
CA ASP A 54 1.16 11.71 7.87
C ASP A 54 2.31 11.09 7.08
N GLU A 55 3.06 10.18 7.69
CA GLU A 55 4.13 9.45 7.01
C GLU A 55 3.56 8.53 5.93
N VAL A 56 2.42 7.89 6.23
CA VAL A 56 1.75 7.02 5.27
C VAL A 56 1.25 7.84 4.08
N THR A 57 0.59 8.95 4.33
CA THR A 57 0.03 9.78 3.25
C THR A 57 1.14 10.48 2.46
N ALA A 58 2.28 10.77 3.08
CA ALA A 58 3.44 11.28 2.35
C ALA A 58 3.95 10.25 1.34
N LEU A 59 3.88 8.96 1.68
CA LEU A 59 4.36 7.89 0.83
C LEU A 59 3.34 7.47 -0.22
N LEU A 60 2.08 7.31 0.17
CA LEU A 60 1.02 6.74 -0.68
C LEU A 60 0.07 7.78 -1.26
N GLY A 61 0.19 9.02 -0.84
CA GLY A 61 -0.76 10.07 -1.23
C GLY A 61 -2.06 9.97 -0.43
N ASP A 62 -3.03 10.81 -0.79
CA ASP A 62 -4.32 10.78 -0.13
C ASP A 62 -5.04 9.47 -0.44
N PRO A 63 -5.70 8.86 0.55
CA PRO A 63 -6.48 7.65 0.30
C PRO A 63 -7.70 7.95 -0.58
N ASP A 64 -8.18 6.93 -1.26
CA ASP A 64 -9.42 7.03 -2.04
C ASP A 64 -10.63 7.18 -1.12
N LYS A 65 -10.54 6.64 0.09
CA LYS A 65 -11.57 6.78 1.10
C LYS A 65 -10.93 6.86 2.49
N LYS A 66 -11.47 7.73 3.32
CA LYS A 66 -10.98 7.90 4.70
C LYS A 66 -12.19 7.97 5.62
N ASP A 67 -12.26 7.06 6.56
CA ASP A 67 -13.31 7.03 7.57
C ASP A 67 -12.72 7.32 8.94
N THR A 68 -13.49 8.02 9.77
CA THR A 68 -13.17 8.25 11.17
C THR A 68 -13.88 7.20 12.01
N VAL A 69 -13.13 6.55 12.90
CA VAL A 69 -13.66 5.56 13.81
C VAL A 69 -13.86 6.19 15.17
N TYR A 70 -15.03 5.95 15.77
CA TYR A 70 -15.32 6.40 17.14
C TYR A 70 -15.48 5.20 18.04
N MET A 71 -14.96 5.31 19.25
CA MET A 71 -15.12 4.27 20.26
C MET A 71 -16.57 4.26 20.75
N GLU A 72 -17.10 3.06 20.98
CA GLU A 72 -18.48 2.87 21.43
C GLU A 72 -18.60 3.12 22.92
N ILE A 73 -18.31 4.34 23.34
CA ILE A 73 -18.47 4.80 24.70
C ILE A 73 -19.23 6.12 24.68
N TYR A 74 -19.73 6.54 25.81
CA TYR A 74 -20.47 7.79 25.89
C TYR A 74 -19.75 8.76 26.83
N PRO A 75 -19.43 9.97 26.37
CA PRO A 75 -19.57 10.45 24.99
C PRO A 75 -18.59 9.75 24.05
N PRO A 76 -18.94 9.61 22.76
CA PRO A 76 -18.06 8.96 21.80
C PRO A 76 -16.69 9.66 21.73
N GLN A 77 -15.63 8.86 21.65
CA GLN A 77 -14.27 9.38 21.56
C GLN A 77 -13.62 8.91 20.26
N PHE A 78 -12.74 9.74 19.73
CA PHE A 78 -12.01 9.41 18.54
C PHE A 78 -11.18 8.13 18.74
N GLY A 79 -11.36 7.17 17.84
CA GLY A 79 -10.70 5.88 17.90
C GLY A 79 -9.67 5.64 16.81
N GLY A 80 -9.52 6.56 15.86
CA GLY A 80 -8.57 6.43 14.76
C GLY A 80 -9.21 6.62 13.41
N TYR A 81 -8.44 6.25 12.37
CA TYR A 81 -8.88 6.35 10.98
C TYR A 81 -8.78 4.99 10.29
N ILE A 82 -9.61 4.82 9.28
CA ILE A 82 -9.47 3.74 8.29
C ILE A 82 -9.20 4.41 6.95
N LEU A 83 -8.04 4.13 6.36
CA LEU A 83 -7.66 4.63 5.05
C LEU A 83 -7.80 3.50 4.04
N GLU A 84 -8.48 3.76 2.93
CA GLU A 84 -8.63 2.77 1.88
C GLU A 84 -8.00 3.28 0.59
N TYR A 85 -7.09 2.49 0.06
CA TYR A 85 -6.47 2.72 -1.24
C TYR A 85 -6.99 1.65 -2.19
N TYR A 86 -7.60 2.07 -3.28
CA TYR A 86 -8.19 1.13 -4.23
C TYR A 86 -7.11 0.53 -5.12
N ILE A 87 -7.19 -0.77 -5.31
CA ILE A 87 -6.28 -1.54 -6.14
C ILE A 87 -7.10 -2.53 -6.95
N SER A 88 -6.47 -3.16 -7.94
CA SER A 88 -7.14 -4.20 -8.73
C SER A 88 -6.13 -5.23 -9.20
N SER A 89 -6.42 -6.50 -8.92
CA SER A 89 -5.59 -7.62 -9.36
C SER A 89 -5.71 -7.86 -10.87
N GLN A 90 -6.69 -7.25 -11.52
CA GLN A 90 -6.93 -7.43 -12.96
C GLN A 90 -6.65 -6.15 -13.71
N SER A 91 -6.02 -6.28 -14.90
CA SER A 91 -5.70 -5.13 -15.75
C SER A 91 -6.96 -4.43 -16.25
N VAL A 92 -8.05 -5.20 -16.44
CA VAL A 92 -9.38 -4.66 -16.72
C VAL A 92 -10.20 -4.96 -15.48
N TYR A 93 -10.30 -4.01 -14.59
CA TYR A 93 -10.96 -4.28 -13.32
C TYR A 93 -12.48 -4.17 -13.45
N LYS A 94 -13.15 -5.05 -12.74
CA LYS A 94 -14.61 -5.01 -12.60
C LYS A 94 -14.97 -4.58 -11.20
N ASP A 95 -14.27 -5.11 -10.23
CA ASP A 95 -14.49 -4.83 -8.81
C ASP A 95 -13.22 -4.30 -8.19
N VAL A 96 -13.39 -3.36 -7.30
CA VAL A 96 -12.27 -2.73 -6.59
C VAL A 96 -11.90 -3.62 -5.42
N GLU A 97 -10.62 -3.87 -5.31
CA GLU A 97 -10.03 -4.46 -4.11
C GLU A 97 -9.40 -3.33 -3.31
N ILE A 98 -9.07 -3.59 -2.07
CA ILE A 98 -8.71 -2.51 -1.15
C ILE A 98 -7.44 -2.85 -0.37
N LEU A 99 -6.51 -1.90 -0.33
CA LEU A 99 -5.50 -1.86 0.71
C LEU A 99 -6.06 -1.00 1.82
N ARG A 100 -6.34 -1.61 2.98
CA ARG A 100 -6.93 -0.93 4.13
C ARG A 100 -5.88 -0.74 5.21
N ILE A 101 -5.70 0.51 5.61
CA ILE A 101 -4.74 0.87 6.65
C ILE A 101 -5.54 1.47 7.81
N THR A 102 -5.36 0.89 8.99
CA THR A 102 -6.09 1.30 10.19
C THR A 102 -5.13 1.95 11.18
N THR A 103 -5.56 3.04 11.79
CA THR A 103 -4.79 3.70 12.84
C THR A 103 -5.53 3.64 14.17
N ASN A 104 -4.78 3.87 15.24
CA ASN A 104 -5.36 4.02 16.57
C ASN A 104 -5.73 5.49 16.85
N SER A 105 -6.15 5.77 18.07
CA SER A 105 -6.58 7.12 18.47
C SER A 105 -5.47 8.16 18.45
N THR A 106 -4.22 7.75 18.40
CA THR A 106 -3.09 8.68 18.28
C THR A 106 -2.58 8.78 16.84
N SER A 107 -3.37 8.28 15.88
CA SER A 107 -3.08 8.32 14.44
C SER A 107 -1.85 7.50 14.05
N ILE A 108 -1.57 6.45 14.81
CA ILE A 108 -0.47 5.52 14.55
C ILE A 108 -1.04 4.26 13.89
N VAL A 109 -0.41 3.81 12.82
CA VAL A 109 -0.85 2.62 12.07
C VAL A 109 -0.75 1.37 12.93
N THR A 110 -1.85 0.63 13.01
CA THR A 110 -1.92 -0.64 13.74
C THR A 110 -2.10 -1.84 12.84
N SER A 111 -2.63 -1.64 11.62
CA SER A 111 -2.76 -2.74 10.66
C SER A 111 -2.74 -2.24 9.24
N ALA A 112 -2.34 -3.12 8.33
CA ALA A 112 -2.39 -2.90 6.90
C ALA A 112 -2.84 -4.22 6.26
N GLU A 113 -3.98 -4.21 5.59
CA GLU A 113 -4.65 -5.42 5.12
C GLU A 113 -5.04 -5.31 3.67
N TYR A 114 -4.96 -6.43 2.96
CA TYR A 114 -5.48 -6.57 1.62
C TYR A 114 -6.85 -7.24 1.71
N ASP A 115 -7.86 -6.55 1.20
CA ASP A 115 -9.24 -7.04 1.15
C ASP A 115 -9.56 -7.33 -0.31
N SER A 116 -9.60 -8.62 -0.66
CA SER A 116 -9.85 -9.04 -2.04
C SER A 116 -11.34 -9.02 -2.35
N GLU A 117 -11.66 -9.03 -3.64
CA GLU A 117 -13.05 -9.04 -4.08
C GLU A 117 -13.81 -10.30 -3.65
N THR A 118 -13.10 -11.37 -3.28
CA THR A 118 -13.73 -12.60 -2.78
C THR A 118 -14.08 -12.52 -1.30
N GLY A 119 -13.79 -11.39 -0.67
CA GLY A 119 -14.05 -11.19 0.76
C GLY A 119 -12.96 -11.72 1.66
N THR A 120 -11.87 -12.22 1.11
CA THR A 120 -10.72 -12.65 1.91
C THR A 120 -9.90 -11.45 2.34
N VAL A 121 -9.71 -11.32 3.65
CA VAL A 121 -8.90 -10.24 4.23
C VAL A 121 -7.63 -10.84 4.80
N ARG A 122 -6.48 -10.28 4.45
CA ARG A 122 -5.21 -10.74 4.99
C ARG A 122 -4.27 -9.58 5.23
N SER A 123 -3.41 -9.72 6.23
CA SER A 123 -2.33 -8.75 6.43
C SER A 123 -1.42 -8.75 5.20
N ILE A 124 -0.93 -7.57 4.82
CA ILE A 124 0.07 -7.49 3.75
C ILE A 124 1.44 -7.92 4.25
N TYR A 125 1.62 -8.06 5.56
CA TYR A 125 2.87 -8.50 6.16
C TYR A 125 2.80 -9.96 6.53
N LYS A 126 3.85 -10.69 6.20
CA LYS A 126 3.96 -12.09 6.58
C LYS A 126 4.56 -12.18 7.98
N ASN A 127 4.04 -13.11 8.74
CA ASN A 127 4.60 -13.40 10.07
C ASN A 127 5.83 -14.30 9.96
#